data_07f655ab549a957564e0d63e21e03536
#
_entry.id   07f655ab549a957564e0d63e21e03536
#
_cell.length_a   1.000
_cell.length_b   1.000
_cell.length_c   1.000
_cell.angle_alpha   90.00
_cell.angle_beta   90.00
_cell.angle_gamma   90.00
#
_symmetry.space_group_name_H-M   'P 1'
#
loop_
_entity.id
_entity.type
_entity.pdbx_description
1 polymer ?
#
loop_
_entity_poly.entity_id
_entity_poly.type
_entity_poly.pdbx_seq_one_letter_code
_entity_poly.pdbx_strand_id
1 'polypeptide(L)'
;MKLKGNFTAILNKIITDKSISGNEFKILCYLCMRSGTDNSCFPSLDTIHQDTGVGLSTVKNTILKLVESGYIIKVNRKKNNGCSTSNLYRLTNKVLE
;
A
#
# COMPACT_ATOMS: atom_id res chain seq x y z
N MET A 1 6.37 2.86 -26.99
CA MET A 1 7.43 2.25 -26.15
C MET A 1 7.01 0.87 -25.71
N LYS A 2 7.90 -0.08 -25.78
CA LYS A 2 7.63 -1.46 -25.35
C LYS A 2 8.19 -1.68 -23.96
N LEU A 3 7.32 -2.02 -22.99
CA LEU A 3 7.72 -2.26 -21.61
C LEU A 3 8.30 -3.67 -21.49
N LYS A 4 9.38 -3.80 -20.72
CA LYS A 4 10.02 -5.07 -20.42
C LYS A 4 10.03 -5.28 -18.90
N GLY A 5 9.90 -6.55 -18.48
CA GLY A 5 9.92 -6.92 -17.07
C GLY A 5 8.62 -6.60 -16.36
N ASN A 6 8.67 -6.65 -15.04
CA ASN A 6 7.52 -6.38 -14.18
C ASN A 6 7.34 -4.88 -13.98
N PHE A 7 6.10 -4.43 -14.03
CA PHE A 7 5.81 -3.01 -13.84
C PHE A 7 4.47 -2.83 -13.11
N THR A 8 4.30 -1.65 -12.54
CA THR A 8 3.06 -1.28 -11.83
C THR A 8 2.54 0.03 -12.44
N ALA A 9 1.28 0.05 -12.86
CA ALA A 9 0.65 1.24 -13.43
C ALA A 9 0.05 2.09 -12.31
N ILE A 10 0.31 3.40 -12.33
CA ILE A 10 -0.18 4.35 -11.35
C ILE A 10 -0.87 5.49 -12.09
N LEU A 11 -2.05 5.91 -11.59
CA LEU A 11 -2.77 7.03 -12.19
C LEU A 11 -1.94 8.31 -12.08
N ASN A 12 -1.93 9.10 -13.17
CA ASN A 12 -1.16 10.34 -13.21
C ASN A 12 -1.55 11.30 -12.09
N LYS A 13 -2.83 11.35 -11.73
CA LYS A 13 -3.31 12.26 -10.66
C LYS A 13 -2.65 11.97 -9.31
N ILE A 14 -2.23 10.72 -9.07
CA ILE A 14 -1.54 10.36 -7.84
C ILE A 14 -0.11 10.88 -7.87
N ILE A 15 0.55 10.77 -9.02
CA ILE A 15 1.93 11.24 -9.19
C ILE A 15 2.03 12.74 -8.94
N THR A 16 1.02 13.49 -9.34
CA THR A 16 1.02 14.95 -9.21
C THR A 16 0.32 15.45 -7.94
N ASP A 17 -0.15 14.55 -7.09
CA ASP A 17 -0.82 14.94 -5.85
C ASP A 17 0.20 15.45 -4.83
N LYS A 18 0.17 16.76 -4.59
CA LYS A 18 1.13 17.42 -3.72
C LYS A 18 0.93 17.13 -2.24
N SER A 19 -0.20 16.51 -1.88
CA SER A 19 -0.47 16.11 -0.49
C SER A 19 0.23 14.81 -0.12
N ILE A 20 0.81 14.10 -1.07
CA ILE A 20 1.49 12.82 -0.85
C ILE A 20 2.99 13.04 -0.78
N SER A 21 3.62 12.58 0.32
CA SER A 21 5.07 12.62 0.46
C SER A 21 5.72 11.49 -0.34
N GLY A 22 7.06 11.54 -0.48
CA GLY A 22 7.81 10.49 -1.18
C GLY A 22 7.60 9.11 -0.58
N ASN A 23 7.63 8.98 0.74
CA ASN A 23 7.43 7.70 1.41
C ASN A 23 6.01 7.19 1.24
N GLU A 24 5.02 8.08 1.31
CA GLU A 24 3.62 7.72 1.08
C GLU A 24 3.42 7.21 -0.34
N PHE A 25 4.02 7.89 -1.31
CA PHE A 25 3.95 7.47 -2.71
C PHE A 25 4.58 6.09 -2.91
N LYS A 26 5.78 5.88 -2.36
CA LYS A 26 6.49 4.61 -2.49
C LYS A 26 5.70 3.45 -1.87
N ILE A 27 5.18 3.65 -0.67
CA ILE A 27 4.40 2.61 0.01
C ILE A 27 3.10 2.34 -0.75
N LEU A 28 2.43 3.39 -1.24
CA LEU A 28 1.20 3.21 -2.02
C LEU A 28 1.47 2.41 -3.30
N CYS A 29 2.53 2.75 -4.02
CA CYS A 29 2.93 2.00 -5.23
C CYS A 29 3.25 0.54 -4.88
N TYR A 30 3.91 0.29 -3.76
CA TYR A 30 4.22 -1.05 -3.31
C TYR A 30 2.94 -1.85 -3.04
N LEU A 31 1.96 -1.25 -2.37
CA LEU A 31 0.68 -1.91 -2.12
C LEU A 31 -0.07 -2.20 -3.42
N CYS A 32 0.00 -1.29 -4.38
CA CYS A 32 -0.57 -1.53 -5.72
C CYS A 32 0.09 -2.74 -6.38
N MET A 33 1.42 -2.83 -6.29
CA MET A 33 2.18 -3.93 -6.87
C MET A 33 1.79 -5.27 -6.23
N ARG A 34 1.55 -5.28 -4.93
CA ARG A 34 1.22 -6.49 -4.18
C ARG A 34 -0.25 -6.90 -4.31
N SER A 35 -1.11 -5.99 -4.74
CA SER A 35 -2.55 -6.25 -4.80
C SER A 35 -2.90 -7.22 -5.92
N GLY A 36 -3.83 -8.13 -5.62
CA GLY A 36 -4.36 -9.07 -6.60
C GLY A 36 -5.53 -8.50 -7.38
N THR A 37 -6.29 -9.39 -8.03
CA THR A 37 -7.43 -8.99 -8.86
C THR A 37 -8.56 -8.34 -8.07
N ASP A 38 -8.61 -8.60 -6.76
CA ASP A 38 -9.59 -7.98 -5.86
C ASP A 38 -9.12 -6.64 -5.29
N ASN A 39 -7.99 -6.13 -5.78
CA ASN A 39 -7.39 -4.86 -5.37
C ASN A 39 -7.06 -4.81 -3.88
N SER A 40 -6.67 -5.93 -3.32
CA SER A 40 -6.25 -6.03 -1.92
C SER A 40 -4.97 -6.84 -1.77
N CYS A 41 -4.25 -6.59 -0.67
CA CYS A 41 -3.04 -7.31 -0.32
C CYS A 41 -2.91 -7.34 1.21
N PHE A 42 -2.01 -8.20 1.70
CA PHE A 42 -1.89 -8.37 3.15
C PHE A 42 -0.44 -8.58 3.60
N PRO A 43 0.53 -7.76 3.11
CA PRO A 43 1.90 -7.88 3.59
C PRO A 43 1.99 -7.43 5.04
N SER A 44 2.90 -8.04 5.81
CA SER A 44 3.19 -7.56 7.16
C SER A 44 3.96 -6.24 7.09
N LEU A 45 3.97 -5.49 8.19
CA LEU A 45 4.75 -4.26 8.27
C LEU A 45 6.23 -4.54 8.04
N ASP A 46 6.73 -5.66 8.57
CA ASP A 46 8.13 -6.05 8.37
C ASP A 46 8.42 -6.37 6.90
N THR A 47 7.50 -7.04 6.22
CA THR A 47 7.65 -7.32 4.79
C THR A 47 7.72 -6.04 3.98
N ILE A 48 6.85 -5.07 4.29
CA ILE A 48 6.87 -3.77 3.61
C ILE A 48 8.20 -3.07 3.86
N HIS A 49 8.66 -3.08 5.11
CA HIS A 49 9.93 -2.50 5.50
C HIS A 49 11.09 -3.10 4.70
N GLN A 50 11.15 -4.43 4.63
CA GLN A 50 12.25 -5.11 3.95
C GLN A 50 12.22 -4.90 2.44
N ASP A 51 11.04 -4.92 1.85
CA ASP A 51 10.91 -4.80 0.40
C ASP A 51 11.12 -3.38 -0.11
N THR A 52 10.72 -2.37 0.68
CA THR A 52 10.80 -0.98 0.26
C THR A 52 12.04 -0.25 0.76
N GLY A 53 12.66 -0.75 1.82
CA GLY A 53 13.77 -0.06 2.48
C GLY A 53 13.33 1.09 3.37
N VAL A 54 12.04 1.35 3.48
CA VAL A 54 11.51 2.40 4.37
C VAL A 54 11.56 1.89 5.81
N GLY A 55 11.99 2.73 6.76
CA GLY A 55 12.09 2.34 8.17
C GLY A 55 10.75 1.86 8.73
N LEU A 56 10.80 0.90 9.64
CA LEU A 56 9.58 0.26 10.16
C LEU A 56 8.59 1.25 10.78
N SER A 57 9.10 2.18 11.60
CA SER A 57 8.26 3.23 12.19
C SER A 57 7.62 4.10 11.13
N THR A 58 8.39 4.44 10.09
CA THR A 58 7.89 5.25 8.97
C THR A 58 6.83 4.50 8.17
N VAL A 59 7.02 3.19 7.94
CA VAL A 59 6.01 2.36 7.28
C VAL A 59 4.70 2.44 8.04
N LYS A 60 4.74 2.24 9.35
CA LYS A 60 3.56 2.27 10.21
C LYS A 60 2.82 3.60 10.12
N ASN A 61 3.55 4.71 10.25
CA ASN A 61 2.98 6.05 10.18
C ASN A 61 2.44 6.37 8.78
N THR A 62 3.14 5.91 7.75
CA THR A 62 2.74 6.14 6.36
C THR A 62 1.43 5.41 6.04
N ILE A 63 1.28 4.18 6.52
CA ILE A 63 0.04 3.43 6.34
C ILE A 63 -1.14 4.21 6.96
N LEU A 64 -0.96 4.75 8.17
CA LEU A 64 -2.00 5.54 8.82
C LEU A 64 -2.38 6.77 8.00
N LYS A 65 -1.40 7.45 7.43
CA LYS A 65 -1.64 8.62 6.57
C LYS A 65 -2.39 8.24 5.30
N LEU A 66 -2.05 7.12 4.69
CA LEU A 66 -2.74 6.65 3.49
C LEU A 66 -4.20 6.29 3.78
N VAL A 67 -4.47 5.72 4.95
CA VAL A 67 -5.85 5.46 5.39
C VAL A 67 -6.61 6.77 5.59
N GLU A 68 -6.00 7.74 6.29
CA GLU A 68 -6.64 9.04 6.53
C GLU A 68 -6.92 9.79 5.25
N SER A 69 -6.01 9.69 4.26
CA SER A 69 -6.17 10.35 2.97
C SER A 69 -7.15 9.65 2.04
N GLY A 70 -7.62 8.45 2.42
CA GLY A 70 -8.62 7.73 1.63
C GLY A 70 -8.06 6.91 0.48
N TYR A 71 -6.74 6.72 0.40
CA TYR A 71 -6.13 5.92 -0.65
C TYR A 71 -6.30 4.42 -0.41
N ILE A 72 -6.30 3.99 0.85
CA ILE A 72 -6.44 2.58 1.22
C ILE A 72 -7.43 2.43 2.37
N ILE A 73 -8.00 1.22 2.46
CA ILE A 73 -8.79 0.79 3.60
C ILE A 73 -8.00 -0.30 4.30
N LYS A 74 -7.87 -0.20 5.62
CA LYS A 74 -7.16 -1.17 6.43
C LYS A 74 -8.18 -2.03 7.19
N VAL A 75 -8.09 -3.35 7.01
CA VAL A 75 -8.96 -4.30 7.70
C VAL A 75 -8.10 -5.15 8.61
N ASN A 76 -8.39 -5.12 9.91
CA ASN A 76 -7.71 -5.96 10.87
C ASN A 76 -8.18 -7.40 10.69
N ARG A 77 -7.21 -8.35 10.69
CA ARG A 77 -7.50 -9.77 10.57
C ARG A 77 -7.01 -10.46 11.84
N LYS A 78 -7.78 -11.43 12.31
CA LYS A 78 -7.42 -12.23 13.47
C LYS A 78 -7.55 -13.72 13.15
N LYS A 79 -6.63 -14.51 13.69
CA LYS A 79 -6.73 -15.96 13.60
C LYS A 79 -7.75 -16.48 14.61
N ASN A 80 -8.26 -17.68 14.38
CA ASN A 80 -9.25 -18.32 15.28
C ASN A 80 -8.76 -18.48 16.70
N ASN A 81 -7.45 -18.57 16.90
CA ASN A 81 -6.85 -18.69 18.23
C ASN A 81 -6.62 -17.35 18.93
N GLY A 82 -7.15 -16.26 18.38
CA GLY A 82 -7.01 -14.93 18.97
C GLY A 82 -5.73 -14.19 18.58
N CYS A 83 -4.79 -14.83 17.90
CA CYS A 83 -3.57 -14.17 17.45
C CYS A 83 -3.87 -13.28 16.26
N SER A 84 -3.23 -12.08 16.24
CA SER A 84 -3.33 -11.19 15.10
C SER A 84 -2.53 -11.74 13.93
N THR A 85 -3.05 -11.57 12.72
CA THR A 85 -2.32 -11.81 11.49
C THR A 85 -2.09 -10.49 10.78
N SER A 86 -1.42 -10.49 9.62
CA SER A 86 -1.20 -9.28 8.84
C SER A 86 -2.53 -8.63 8.46
N ASN A 87 -2.57 -7.30 8.51
CA ASN A 87 -3.76 -6.57 8.11
C ASN A 87 -3.98 -6.70 6.61
N LEU A 88 -5.24 -6.68 6.21
CA LEU A 88 -5.61 -6.59 4.81
C LEU A 88 -5.67 -5.11 4.43
N TYR A 89 -5.04 -4.77 3.28
CA TYR A 89 -5.09 -3.42 2.74
C TYR A 89 -5.82 -3.47 1.41
N ARG A 90 -6.84 -2.65 1.25
CA ARG A 90 -7.63 -2.60 0.02
C ARG A 90 -7.49 -1.23 -0.62
N LEU A 91 -7.21 -1.22 -1.92
CA LEU A 91 -7.13 0.03 -2.68
C LEU A 91 -8.53 0.60 -2.89
N THR A 92 -8.65 1.91 -2.78
CA THR A 92 -9.93 2.60 -2.97
C THR A 92 -10.04 3.12 -4.40
N ASN A 93 -11.23 3.62 -4.77
CA ASN A 93 -11.44 4.23 -6.08
C ASN A 93 -10.52 5.43 -6.32
N LYS A 94 -10.06 6.08 -5.26
CA LYS A 94 -9.09 7.17 -5.38
C LYS A 94 -7.80 6.73 -6.05
N VAL A 95 -7.43 5.45 -5.90
CA VAL A 95 -6.24 4.85 -6.52
C VAL A 95 -6.57 4.26 -7.89
N LEU A 96 -7.77 3.68 -8.04
CA LEU A 96 -8.12 2.83 -9.19
C LEU A 96 -8.74 3.58 -10.36
N GLU A 97 -9.26 4.77 -10.11
CA GLU A 97 -9.95 5.56 -11.15
C GLU A 97 -9.27 6.89 -11.44
#